data_eea650c99985df6815b78378a6f3d516
#
_entry.id   eea650c99985df6815b78378a6f3d516
#
_cell.length_a   1.000
_cell.length_b   1.000
_cell.length_c   1.000
_cell.angle_alpha   90.00
_cell.angle_beta   90.00
_cell.angle_gamma   90.00
#
_symmetry.space_group_name_H-M   'P 1'
#
loop_
_entity.id
_entity.type
_entity.pdbx_description
1 polymer ?
#
loop_
_entity_poly.entity_id
_entity_poly.type
_entity_poly.pdbx_seq_one_letter_code
_entity_poly.pdbx_strand_id
1 'polypeptide(L)'
;MAENFELPAGSGKGKSVVILGAGIAGLVAAYELDRAGYDVTVLEARDRVGGRVWTVRGGDKIVQTGRTDQHATFDQGLYFNAGAARIPSTHRVILGYARKFGVKLESFVNDNRGAGWDFGGHVRPERRMVYDLHGRVSELLAKAIDQKALDQAMPKGELEAFRQFLQFYGFLDDKGAYAQASFASGFASEPGGYAHAPTQLPALTLKELLPNRAIGFPYFFQSINDMQPTMLQPVGGMDAIARAIHAQVKPRVTLNSPVTAIRRIGERVRIEHGPGNRTTEADFAIVTLPANLLERIPNDFSAPKKAALKGINYLPSVKVAFEAPRFWETDNDLFGGLAWTDRLNENVIYPSDGFMSPKGVLVAAYVAGWTNQDNPQRFAALSDAERFRVSKESIEALHPGKSQLLSKGVTVGWGLVPYSEGVGALWNEGPGGARGQQYAELLKPEGPIYFAGEHLSYVGLWQEGAALSAHEAIKLLQARVADQGETRNDRIVRTAG
;
A
#
# COMPACT_ATOMS: atom_id res chain seq x y z
N MET A 1 -4.43 -4.63 -20.95
CA MET A 1 -5.54 -5.63 -21.07
C MET A 1 -6.49 -5.62 -19.86
N ALA A 2 -6.04 -5.31 -18.65
CA ALA A 2 -6.95 -5.24 -17.49
C ALA A 2 -7.82 -3.96 -17.43
N GLU A 3 -7.47 -2.91 -18.15
CA GLU A 3 -8.22 -1.64 -18.20
C GLU A 3 -9.62 -1.77 -18.86
N ASN A 4 -9.85 -2.81 -19.66
CA ASN A 4 -11.08 -3.03 -20.43
C ASN A 4 -11.81 -4.32 -19.98
N PHE A 5 -11.87 -4.57 -18.67
CA PHE A 5 -12.68 -5.67 -18.17
C PHE A 5 -14.15 -5.35 -18.37
N GLU A 6 -14.84 -6.19 -19.13
CA GLU A 6 -16.29 -6.08 -19.36
C GLU A 6 -16.90 -7.48 -19.48
N LEU A 7 -18.04 -7.65 -18.85
CA LEU A 7 -18.90 -8.81 -19.05
C LEU A 7 -19.91 -8.53 -20.16
N PRO A 8 -20.39 -9.55 -20.88
CA PRO A 8 -21.48 -9.37 -21.84
C PRO A 8 -22.73 -8.82 -21.16
N ALA A 9 -23.32 -7.78 -21.74
CA ALA A 9 -24.54 -7.17 -21.21
C ALA A 9 -25.68 -8.21 -21.14
N GLY A 10 -26.36 -8.24 -19.97
CA GLY A 10 -27.47 -9.18 -19.74
C GLY A 10 -27.03 -10.62 -19.43
N SER A 11 -25.72 -10.93 -19.37
CA SER A 11 -25.22 -12.29 -19.08
C SER A 11 -25.59 -12.78 -17.66
N GLY A 12 -25.90 -11.86 -16.76
CA GLY A 12 -26.34 -12.14 -15.40
C GLY A 12 -27.85 -12.16 -15.17
N LYS A 13 -28.66 -11.96 -16.22
CA LYS A 13 -30.11 -11.83 -16.09
C LYS A 13 -30.75 -13.03 -15.37
N GLY A 14 -31.49 -12.76 -14.31
CA GLY A 14 -32.17 -13.77 -13.49
C GLY A 14 -31.24 -14.52 -12.51
N LYS A 15 -30.03 -14.03 -12.30
CA LYS A 15 -29.10 -14.55 -11.31
C LYS A 15 -28.82 -13.52 -10.23
N SER A 16 -28.77 -13.96 -9.00
CA SER A 16 -28.47 -13.12 -7.82
C SER A 16 -27.08 -13.42 -7.26
N VAL A 17 -26.38 -12.36 -6.82
CA VAL A 17 -25.05 -12.46 -6.22
C VAL A 17 -24.99 -11.64 -4.94
N VAL A 18 -24.59 -12.28 -3.82
CA VAL A 18 -24.28 -11.57 -2.60
C VAL A 18 -22.75 -11.41 -2.47
N ILE A 19 -22.29 -10.18 -2.24
CA ILE A 19 -20.88 -9.81 -2.10
C ILE A 19 -20.62 -9.47 -0.65
N LEU A 20 -19.63 -10.13 -0.03
CA LEU A 20 -19.27 -9.96 1.37
C LEU A 20 -18.08 -9.03 1.48
N GLY A 21 -18.34 -7.78 1.91
CA GLY A 21 -17.39 -6.69 2.05
C GLY A 21 -17.48 -5.65 0.93
N ALA A 22 -17.46 -4.36 1.29
CA ALA A 22 -17.42 -3.21 0.39
C ALA A 22 -16.03 -2.55 0.34
N GLY A 23 -14.96 -3.35 0.39
CA GLY A 23 -13.60 -2.94 0.02
C GLY A 23 -13.47 -2.81 -1.49
N ILE A 24 -12.26 -2.50 -2.00
CA ILE A 24 -12.01 -2.36 -3.45
C ILE A 24 -12.48 -3.60 -4.23
N ALA A 25 -12.13 -4.80 -3.79
CA ALA A 25 -12.52 -6.03 -4.48
C ALA A 25 -14.05 -6.17 -4.57
N GLY A 26 -14.77 -5.93 -3.45
CA GLY A 26 -16.22 -6.05 -3.42
C GLY A 26 -16.92 -4.96 -4.23
N LEU A 27 -16.44 -3.74 -4.19
CA LEU A 27 -17.00 -2.63 -5.00
C LEU A 27 -16.80 -2.83 -6.49
N VAL A 28 -15.61 -3.30 -6.90
CA VAL A 28 -15.32 -3.67 -8.30
C VAL A 28 -16.22 -4.81 -8.74
N ALA A 29 -16.35 -5.87 -7.93
CA ALA A 29 -17.24 -6.98 -8.25
C ALA A 29 -18.70 -6.53 -8.37
N ALA A 30 -19.18 -5.70 -7.46
CA ALA A 30 -20.52 -5.16 -7.49
C ALA A 30 -20.80 -4.36 -8.76
N TYR A 31 -19.87 -3.47 -9.14
CA TYR A 31 -20.01 -2.62 -10.31
C TYR A 31 -20.06 -3.42 -11.61
N GLU A 32 -19.15 -4.37 -11.80
CA GLU A 32 -19.09 -5.15 -13.04
C GLU A 32 -20.27 -6.13 -13.17
N LEU A 33 -20.70 -6.76 -12.07
CA LEU A 33 -21.84 -7.68 -12.06
C LEU A 33 -23.18 -6.95 -12.23
N ASP A 34 -23.39 -5.80 -11.58
CA ASP A 34 -24.61 -5.00 -11.76
C ASP A 34 -24.77 -4.55 -13.22
N ARG A 35 -23.67 -4.11 -13.86
CA ARG A 35 -23.66 -3.78 -15.30
C ARG A 35 -23.98 -4.96 -16.21
N ALA A 36 -23.58 -6.16 -15.82
CA ALA A 36 -23.87 -7.39 -16.55
C ALA A 36 -25.31 -7.91 -16.34
N GLY A 37 -26.09 -7.24 -15.47
CA GLY A 37 -27.50 -7.56 -15.21
C GLY A 37 -27.75 -8.58 -14.11
N TYR A 38 -26.76 -8.85 -13.25
CA TYR A 38 -26.99 -9.61 -12.03
C TYR A 38 -27.77 -8.79 -10.99
N ASP A 39 -28.58 -9.48 -10.18
CA ASP A 39 -29.16 -8.87 -8.97
C ASP A 39 -28.12 -8.93 -7.85
N VAL A 40 -27.48 -7.78 -7.58
CA VAL A 40 -26.34 -7.67 -6.67
C VAL A 40 -26.77 -7.13 -5.32
N THR A 41 -26.31 -7.79 -4.24
CA THR A 41 -26.37 -7.29 -2.87
C THR A 41 -24.98 -7.28 -2.28
N VAL A 42 -24.55 -6.17 -1.66
CA VAL A 42 -23.26 -6.05 -0.96
C VAL A 42 -23.50 -5.85 0.53
N LEU A 43 -22.83 -6.65 1.36
CA LEU A 43 -22.91 -6.58 2.82
C LEU A 43 -21.58 -6.07 3.37
N GLU A 44 -21.59 -4.88 3.98
CA GLU A 44 -20.41 -4.26 4.61
C GLU A 44 -20.59 -4.16 6.12
N ALA A 45 -19.57 -4.60 6.85
CA ALA A 45 -19.61 -4.64 8.31
C ALA A 45 -19.60 -3.25 8.96
N ARG A 46 -18.90 -2.29 8.33
CA ARG A 46 -18.73 -0.92 8.82
C ARG A 46 -19.83 0.01 8.34
N ASP A 47 -19.80 1.19 8.89
CA ASP A 47 -20.62 2.36 8.47
C ASP A 47 -20.05 3.08 7.22
N ARG A 48 -18.95 2.57 6.64
CA ARG A 48 -18.27 3.13 5.47
C ARG A 48 -17.79 2.06 4.50
N VAL A 49 -17.65 2.43 3.25
CA VAL A 49 -17.02 1.62 2.20
C VAL A 49 -15.50 1.82 2.14
N GLY A 50 -14.82 1.11 1.24
CA GLY A 50 -13.38 1.23 0.96
C GLY A 50 -12.51 0.27 1.77
N GLY A 51 -13.02 -0.32 2.85
CA GLY A 51 -12.27 -1.26 3.67
C GLY A 51 -10.96 -0.65 4.21
N ARG A 52 -9.83 -1.19 3.76
CA ARG A 52 -8.47 -0.71 4.11
C ARG A 52 -8.01 0.53 3.34
N VAL A 53 -8.76 1.00 2.37
CA VAL A 53 -8.61 2.32 1.76
C VAL A 53 -9.43 3.30 2.58
N TRP A 54 -8.77 3.94 3.54
CA TRP A 54 -9.42 4.81 4.51
C TRP A 54 -8.69 6.14 4.63
N THR A 55 -9.41 7.21 4.30
CA THR A 55 -8.97 8.59 4.48
C THR A 55 -9.74 9.19 5.65
N VAL A 56 -9.05 9.59 6.69
CA VAL A 56 -9.60 10.20 7.91
C VAL A 56 -9.62 11.72 7.76
N ARG A 57 -10.75 12.32 8.05
CA ARG A 57 -10.99 13.79 7.99
C ARG A 57 -11.47 14.33 9.33
N GLY A 58 -11.49 15.64 9.48
CA GLY A 58 -12.11 16.27 10.66
C GLY A 58 -13.55 15.82 10.83
N GLY A 59 -13.91 15.39 12.05
CA GLY A 59 -15.20 14.79 12.40
C GLY A 59 -15.24 13.26 12.38
N ASP A 60 -14.28 12.59 11.74
CA ASP A 60 -14.26 11.13 11.68
C ASP A 60 -13.91 10.52 13.04
N LYS A 61 -14.59 9.42 13.34
CA LYS A 61 -14.33 8.57 14.50
C LYS A 61 -13.40 7.42 14.13
N ILE A 62 -12.34 7.22 14.92
CA ILE A 62 -11.39 6.12 14.77
C ILE A 62 -11.63 5.13 15.92
N VAL A 63 -12.14 3.95 15.57
CA VAL A 63 -12.42 2.85 16.50
C VAL A 63 -11.35 1.79 16.37
N GLN A 64 -10.73 1.41 17.49
CA GLN A 64 -9.72 0.35 17.58
C GLN A 64 -10.04 -0.56 18.78
N THR A 65 -10.03 -1.86 18.56
CA THR A 65 -10.33 -2.84 19.61
C THR A 65 -9.41 -2.68 20.81
N GLY A 66 -10.00 -2.54 22.01
CA GLY A 66 -9.25 -2.38 23.26
C GLY A 66 -8.60 -1.01 23.46
N ARG A 67 -8.97 0.01 22.66
CA ARG A 67 -8.50 1.39 22.76
C ARG A 67 -9.66 2.34 22.98
N THR A 68 -9.37 3.51 23.53
CA THR A 68 -10.33 4.62 23.56
C THR A 68 -10.55 5.14 22.15
N ASP A 69 -11.80 5.41 21.79
CA ASP A 69 -12.14 5.98 20.50
C ASP A 69 -11.50 7.36 20.33
N GLN A 70 -10.91 7.59 19.16
CA GLN A 70 -10.34 8.89 18.80
C GLN A 70 -11.33 9.64 17.89
N HIS A 71 -11.34 10.96 17.98
CA HIS A 71 -12.07 11.83 17.07
C HIS A 71 -11.07 12.73 16.36
N ALA A 72 -10.99 12.62 15.05
CA ALA A 72 -10.13 13.48 14.25
C ALA A 72 -10.71 14.90 14.25
N THR A 73 -9.84 15.88 14.52
CA THR A 73 -10.25 17.31 14.59
C THR A 73 -9.49 18.18 13.60
N PHE A 74 -9.01 17.57 12.50
CA PHE A 74 -8.31 18.30 11.42
C PHE A 74 -9.16 19.43 10.87
N ASP A 75 -8.50 20.52 10.48
CA ASP A 75 -9.17 21.65 9.84
C ASP A 75 -9.81 21.21 8.50
N GLN A 76 -10.82 21.95 8.07
CA GLN A 76 -11.54 21.65 6.85
C GLN A 76 -10.60 21.55 5.63
N GLY A 77 -10.75 20.51 4.85
CA GLY A 77 -9.93 20.23 3.67
C GLY A 77 -8.67 19.42 3.94
N LEU A 78 -8.24 19.32 5.20
CA LEU A 78 -7.12 18.48 5.60
C LEU A 78 -7.55 17.04 5.85
N TYR A 79 -6.67 16.08 5.55
CA TYR A 79 -6.96 14.66 5.70
C TYR A 79 -5.71 13.83 5.98
N PHE A 80 -5.95 12.64 6.49
CA PHE A 80 -4.95 11.61 6.75
C PHE A 80 -5.29 10.31 6.04
N ASN A 81 -4.44 9.84 5.14
CA ASN A 81 -4.58 8.52 4.53
C ASN A 81 -4.09 7.44 5.50
N ALA A 82 -5.00 6.95 6.34
CA ALA A 82 -4.70 5.96 7.38
C ALA A 82 -4.33 4.59 6.80
N GLY A 83 -4.90 4.23 5.65
CA GLY A 83 -4.61 3.00 4.92
C GLY A 83 -3.68 3.20 3.74
N ALA A 84 -4.15 2.87 2.52
CA ALA A 84 -3.43 3.11 1.28
C ALA A 84 -2.93 4.56 1.21
N ALA A 85 -1.71 4.77 0.71
CA ALA A 85 -1.09 6.10 0.66
C ALA A 85 -0.84 6.59 -0.77
N ARG A 86 -0.63 5.69 -1.73
CA ARG A 86 -0.19 6.00 -3.09
C ARG A 86 -0.62 4.93 -4.09
N ILE A 87 -0.52 5.24 -5.37
CA ILE A 87 -0.83 4.35 -6.51
C ILE A 87 0.32 4.41 -7.50
N PRO A 88 1.05 3.31 -7.74
CA PRO A 88 2.02 3.22 -8.83
C PRO A 88 1.36 3.44 -10.20
N SER A 89 2.05 4.11 -11.11
CA SER A 89 1.56 4.34 -12.48
C SER A 89 1.33 3.05 -13.29
N THR A 90 1.90 1.95 -12.82
CA THR A 90 1.72 0.59 -13.39
C THR A 90 0.41 -0.08 -12.97
N HIS A 91 -0.32 0.47 -12.00
CA HIS A 91 -1.58 -0.07 -11.50
C HIS A 91 -2.76 0.31 -12.40
N ARG A 92 -2.85 -0.34 -13.54
CA ARG A 92 -3.73 0.02 -14.66
C ARG A 92 -5.21 -0.13 -14.37
N VAL A 93 -5.60 -1.13 -13.57
CA VAL A 93 -7.02 -1.39 -13.27
C VAL A 93 -7.58 -0.30 -12.39
N ILE A 94 -6.90 0.02 -11.28
CA ILE A 94 -7.34 1.08 -10.36
C ILE A 94 -7.31 2.45 -11.03
N LEU A 95 -6.27 2.74 -11.81
CA LEU A 95 -6.17 3.98 -12.59
C LEU A 95 -7.23 4.03 -13.70
N GLY A 96 -7.61 2.88 -14.27
CA GLY A 96 -8.72 2.74 -15.22
C GLY A 96 -10.04 3.15 -14.57
N TYR A 97 -10.36 2.67 -13.36
CA TYR A 97 -11.55 3.10 -12.61
C TYR A 97 -11.48 4.58 -12.22
N ALA A 98 -10.33 5.10 -11.83
CA ALA A 98 -10.16 6.53 -11.57
C ALA A 98 -10.53 7.37 -12.81
N ARG A 99 -10.01 7.00 -13.99
CA ARG A 99 -10.32 7.67 -15.25
C ARG A 99 -11.80 7.53 -15.61
N LYS A 100 -12.35 6.32 -15.50
CA LYS A 100 -13.75 6.00 -15.85
C LYS A 100 -14.74 6.85 -15.05
N PHE A 101 -14.44 7.13 -13.79
CA PHE A 101 -15.33 7.89 -12.90
C PHE A 101 -14.87 9.34 -12.65
N GLY A 102 -13.92 9.84 -13.43
CA GLY A 102 -13.48 11.23 -13.38
C GLY A 102 -12.80 11.62 -12.06
N VAL A 103 -12.18 10.66 -11.35
CA VAL A 103 -11.42 10.94 -10.13
C VAL A 103 -10.14 11.68 -10.52
N LYS A 104 -9.98 12.88 -10.02
CA LYS A 104 -8.77 13.68 -10.24
C LYS A 104 -7.59 13.08 -9.49
N LEU A 105 -6.45 13.00 -10.16
CA LEU A 105 -5.20 12.51 -9.61
C LEU A 105 -4.17 13.62 -9.58
N GLU A 106 -3.28 13.54 -8.61
CA GLU A 106 -2.08 14.36 -8.47
C GLU A 106 -0.86 13.47 -8.19
N SER A 107 0.34 14.01 -8.34
CA SER A 107 1.56 13.27 -8.06
C SER A 107 1.71 13.04 -6.56
N PHE A 108 2.05 11.81 -6.18
CA PHE A 108 2.55 11.49 -4.85
C PHE A 108 4.08 11.49 -4.93
N VAL A 109 4.72 12.41 -4.23
CA VAL A 109 6.18 12.51 -4.18
C VAL A 109 6.71 11.42 -3.25
N ASN A 110 7.18 10.34 -3.84
CA ASN A 110 7.72 9.18 -3.12
C ASN A 110 9.22 9.32 -2.84
N ASP A 111 9.94 10.02 -3.71
CA ASP A 111 11.37 10.31 -3.61
C ASP A 111 11.59 11.83 -3.49
N ASN A 112 12.21 12.25 -2.42
CA ASN A 112 12.65 13.62 -2.22
C ASN A 112 14.07 13.62 -1.64
N ARG A 113 15.03 13.84 -2.49
CA ARG A 113 16.47 13.81 -2.15
C ARG A 113 16.89 14.81 -1.09
N GLY A 114 16.03 15.77 -0.75
CA GLY A 114 16.21 16.69 0.38
C GLY A 114 15.78 16.12 1.73
N ALA A 115 14.94 15.07 1.74
CA ALA A 115 14.41 14.51 2.96
C ALA A 115 15.51 13.92 3.86
N GLY A 116 15.34 14.07 5.18
CA GLY A 116 16.32 13.61 6.15
C GLY A 116 16.29 12.10 6.37
N TRP A 117 17.46 11.48 6.43
CA TRP A 117 17.68 10.13 6.93
C TRP A 117 18.34 10.22 8.31
N ASP A 118 17.66 9.72 9.37
CA ASP A 118 18.14 9.69 10.75
C ASP A 118 18.61 8.28 11.14
N PHE A 119 19.90 8.02 10.94
CA PHE A 119 20.50 6.73 11.23
C PHE A 119 21.75 6.89 12.08
N GLY A 120 21.87 6.04 13.12
CA GLY A 120 22.98 6.11 14.05
C GLY A 120 23.06 7.43 14.83
N GLY A 121 21.92 8.11 15.00
CA GLY A 121 21.81 9.40 15.68
C GLY A 121 22.28 10.61 14.85
N HIS A 122 22.39 10.45 13.55
CA HIS A 122 22.79 11.52 12.62
C HIS A 122 21.76 11.70 11.51
N VAL A 123 21.21 12.90 11.38
CA VAL A 123 20.33 13.28 10.28
C VAL A 123 21.15 13.80 9.11
N ARG A 124 20.96 13.22 7.94
CA ARG A 124 21.60 13.64 6.69
C ARG A 124 20.58 13.63 5.55
N PRO A 125 20.65 14.58 4.60
CA PRO A 125 19.79 14.53 3.40
C PRO A 125 20.02 13.24 2.61
N GLU A 126 18.96 12.65 2.08
CA GLU A 126 19.01 11.43 1.26
C GLU A 126 20.02 11.56 0.11
N ARG A 127 20.04 12.73 -0.60
CA ARG A 127 20.98 12.97 -1.70
C ARG A 127 22.43 12.71 -1.28
N ARG A 128 22.80 13.14 -0.08
CA ARG A 128 24.16 12.96 0.43
C ARG A 128 24.48 11.50 0.69
N MET A 129 23.54 10.78 1.33
CA MET A 129 23.68 9.36 1.61
C MET A 129 23.82 8.55 0.33
N VAL A 130 22.93 8.77 -0.64
CA VAL A 130 22.89 8.01 -1.90
C VAL A 130 24.12 8.30 -2.77
N TYR A 131 24.46 9.56 -3.02
CA TYR A 131 25.53 9.89 -3.95
C TYR A 131 26.93 9.69 -3.38
N ASP A 132 27.13 9.92 -2.07
CA ASP A 132 28.42 9.58 -1.44
C ASP A 132 28.61 8.04 -1.39
N LEU A 133 27.53 7.24 -1.22
CA LEU A 133 27.64 5.79 -1.32
C LEU A 133 28.01 5.34 -2.74
N HIS A 134 27.37 5.93 -3.78
CA HIS A 134 27.74 5.66 -5.17
C HIS A 134 29.24 5.94 -5.42
N GLY A 135 29.73 7.09 -4.95
CA GLY A 135 31.13 7.46 -5.07
C GLY A 135 32.06 6.50 -4.36
N ARG A 136 31.78 6.14 -3.11
CA ARG A 136 32.61 5.21 -2.34
C ARG A 136 32.63 3.80 -2.89
N VAL A 137 31.49 3.28 -3.36
CA VAL A 137 31.43 1.96 -4.00
C VAL A 137 32.20 1.99 -5.32
N SER A 138 32.05 3.03 -6.12
CA SER A 138 32.79 3.18 -7.37
C SER A 138 34.31 3.29 -7.14
N GLU A 139 34.74 4.03 -6.12
CA GLU A 139 36.15 4.13 -5.73
C GLU A 139 36.72 2.74 -5.35
N LEU A 140 35.99 1.94 -4.56
CA LEU A 140 36.44 0.61 -4.17
C LEU A 140 36.53 -0.35 -5.36
N LEU A 141 35.56 -0.31 -6.28
CA LEU A 141 35.57 -1.14 -7.48
C LEU A 141 36.70 -0.70 -8.45
N ALA A 142 36.92 0.61 -8.61
CA ALA A 142 38.00 1.13 -9.40
C ALA A 142 39.38 0.66 -8.87
N LYS A 143 39.58 0.74 -7.55
CA LYS A 143 40.79 0.22 -6.90
C LYS A 143 40.95 -1.29 -7.08
N ALA A 144 39.85 -2.06 -7.03
CA ALA A 144 39.90 -3.50 -7.26
C ALA A 144 40.32 -3.83 -8.69
N ILE A 145 39.87 -3.06 -9.70
CA ILE A 145 40.34 -3.19 -11.10
C ILE A 145 41.82 -2.85 -11.21
N ASP A 146 42.23 -1.70 -10.68
CA ASP A 146 43.63 -1.23 -10.76
C ASP A 146 44.59 -2.22 -10.05
N GLN A 147 44.12 -2.93 -9.02
CA GLN A 147 44.85 -4.01 -8.33
C GLN A 147 44.72 -5.38 -8.99
N LYS A 148 44.09 -5.49 -10.18
CA LYS A 148 43.83 -6.73 -10.92
C LYS A 148 43.00 -7.76 -10.16
N ALA A 149 42.27 -7.37 -9.15
CA ALA A 149 41.43 -8.28 -8.34
C ALA A 149 40.22 -8.83 -9.12
N LEU A 150 39.84 -8.22 -10.22
CA LEU A 150 38.72 -8.62 -11.06
C LEU A 150 39.13 -9.28 -12.38
N ASP A 151 40.42 -9.49 -12.66
CA ASP A 151 40.93 -10.01 -13.92
C ASP A 151 40.40 -11.43 -14.25
N GLN A 152 40.07 -12.23 -13.24
CA GLN A 152 39.46 -13.55 -13.42
C GLN A 152 37.94 -13.51 -13.62
N ALA A 153 37.30 -12.42 -13.22
CA ALA A 153 35.84 -12.27 -13.27
C ALA A 153 35.32 -11.64 -14.57
N MET A 154 36.18 -10.85 -15.23
CA MET A 154 35.77 -10.05 -16.43
C MET A 154 36.90 -10.04 -17.46
N PRO A 155 36.57 -10.07 -18.79
CA PRO A 155 37.52 -9.83 -19.86
C PRO A 155 38.17 -8.43 -19.78
N LYS A 156 39.44 -8.34 -20.22
CA LYS A 156 40.20 -7.06 -20.11
C LYS A 156 39.51 -5.86 -20.75
N GLY A 157 38.88 -6.02 -21.92
CA GLY A 157 38.18 -4.93 -22.58
C GLY A 157 36.94 -4.45 -21.84
N GLU A 158 36.22 -5.36 -21.14
CA GLU A 158 35.10 -5.04 -20.29
C GLU A 158 35.54 -4.33 -19.00
N LEU A 159 36.68 -4.75 -18.42
CA LEU A 159 37.26 -4.09 -17.24
C LEU A 159 37.64 -2.62 -17.54
N GLU A 160 38.18 -2.36 -18.71
CA GLU A 160 38.54 -0.98 -19.11
C GLU A 160 37.27 -0.10 -19.28
N ALA A 161 36.26 -0.61 -19.98
CA ALA A 161 34.98 0.07 -20.12
C ALA A 161 34.29 0.29 -18.77
N PHE A 162 34.34 -0.73 -17.90
CA PHE A 162 33.77 -0.62 -16.55
C PHE A 162 34.53 0.41 -15.68
N ARG A 163 35.86 0.46 -15.79
CA ARG A 163 36.69 1.44 -15.09
C ARG A 163 36.32 2.88 -15.50
N GLN A 164 36.10 3.12 -16.81
CA GLN A 164 35.66 4.42 -17.34
C GLN A 164 34.25 4.76 -16.86
N PHE A 165 33.33 3.79 -16.87
CA PHE A 165 31.98 3.97 -16.33
C PHE A 165 32.01 4.35 -14.85
N LEU A 166 32.81 3.69 -14.02
CA LEU A 166 32.94 3.99 -12.60
C LEU A 166 33.47 5.38 -12.34
N GLN A 167 34.39 5.87 -13.18
CA GLN A 167 34.90 7.24 -13.06
C GLN A 167 33.79 8.27 -13.22
N PHE A 168 32.93 8.10 -14.23
CA PHE A 168 31.78 8.98 -14.46
C PHE A 168 30.68 8.77 -13.42
N TYR A 169 30.25 7.52 -13.21
CA TYR A 169 29.14 7.17 -12.32
C TYR A 169 29.42 7.52 -10.85
N GLY A 170 30.66 7.30 -10.41
CA GLY A 170 31.10 7.54 -9.05
C GLY A 170 31.70 8.92 -8.81
N PHE A 171 31.75 9.78 -9.84
CA PHE A 171 32.39 11.11 -9.77
C PHE A 171 33.85 11.02 -9.27
N LEU A 172 34.60 10.03 -9.77
CA LEU A 172 35.98 9.82 -9.36
C LEU A 172 36.91 10.79 -10.09
N ASP A 173 37.94 11.21 -9.39
CA ASP A 173 39.04 11.96 -9.98
C ASP A 173 39.92 11.07 -10.91
N ASP A 174 40.94 11.69 -11.56
CA ASP A 174 41.85 10.98 -12.47
C ASP A 174 42.64 9.85 -11.78
N LYS A 175 42.72 9.85 -10.45
CA LYS A 175 43.38 8.82 -9.65
C LYS A 175 42.40 7.73 -9.19
N GLY A 176 41.14 7.83 -9.56
CA GLY A 176 40.09 6.91 -9.16
C GLY A 176 39.61 7.08 -7.72
N ALA A 177 39.88 8.22 -7.09
CA ALA A 177 39.41 8.54 -5.76
C ALA A 177 38.09 9.33 -5.82
N TYR A 178 37.19 9.04 -4.87
CA TYR A 178 35.99 9.81 -4.70
C TYR A 178 36.29 11.12 -3.96
N ALA A 179 36.13 12.22 -4.66
CA ALA A 179 36.43 13.55 -4.13
C ALA A 179 35.18 14.30 -3.60
N GLN A 180 34.00 13.75 -3.77
CA GLN A 180 32.69 14.35 -3.49
C GLN A 180 32.14 15.13 -4.69
N ALA A 181 30.89 14.87 -4.99
CA ALA A 181 30.14 15.50 -6.08
C ALA A 181 29.09 16.48 -5.53
N SER A 182 29.52 17.71 -5.21
CA SER A 182 28.64 18.72 -4.57
C SER A 182 27.34 18.97 -5.36
N PHE A 183 27.39 18.96 -6.68
CA PHE A 183 26.19 19.12 -7.52
C PHE A 183 25.17 17.95 -7.39
N ALA A 184 25.58 16.82 -6.84
CA ALA A 184 24.69 15.68 -6.57
C ALA A 184 24.43 15.50 -5.07
N SER A 185 25.49 15.54 -4.25
CA SER A 185 25.43 15.33 -2.78
C SER A 185 24.97 16.57 -2.00
N GLY A 186 25.04 17.76 -2.62
CA GLY A 186 24.73 19.06 -2.00
C GLY A 186 25.95 19.78 -1.45
N PHE A 187 25.73 20.96 -0.94
CA PHE A 187 26.77 21.90 -0.50
C PHE A 187 26.66 22.16 1.01
N ALA A 188 27.73 22.62 1.64
CA ALA A 188 27.72 23.19 2.97
C ALA A 188 27.10 24.59 2.97
N SER A 189 27.35 25.33 1.88
CA SER A 189 26.69 26.60 1.57
C SER A 189 26.26 26.51 0.11
N GLU A 190 24.96 26.63 -0.12
CA GLU A 190 24.37 26.53 -1.47
C GLU A 190 24.87 27.66 -2.38
N PRO A 191 24.98 27.41 -3.69
CA PRO A 191 25.31 28.48 -4.66
C PRO A 191 24.24 29.56 -4.64
N GLY A 192 24.65 30.81 -4.62
CA GLY A 192 23.75 31.95 -4.65
C GLY A 192 23.88 32.74 -5.94
N GLY A 193 23.13 33.83 -6.04
CA GLY A 193 23.22 34.76 -7.14
C GLY A 193 24.54 35.54 -7.10
N TYR A 194 24.99 36.01 -8.28
CA TYR A 194 26.16 36.90 -8.49
C TYR A 194 27.46 36.27 -7.95
N ALA A 195 28.02 36.77 -6.85
CA ALA A 195 29.35 36.36 -6.34
C ALA A 195 29.28 35.28 -5.22
N HIS A 196 28.13 34.72 -4.95
CA HIS A 196 28.00 33.72 -3.90
C HIS A 196 28.41 32.32 -4.40
N ALA A 197 29.70 32.01 -4.24
CA ALA A 197 30.23 30.68 -4.54
C ALA A 197 29.78 29.63 -3.50
N PRO A 198 29.46 28.42 -3.95
CA PRO A 198 29.11 27.36 -3.03
C PRO A 198 30.31 26.85 -2.22
N THR A 199 30.07 26.32 -1.04
CA THR A 199 31.09 25.62 -0.25
C THR A 199 30.82 24.12 -0.28
N GLN A 200 31.84 23.32 -0.59
CA GLN A 200 31.72 21.87 -0.64
C GLN A 200 31.59 21.25 0.76
N LEU A 201 30.82 20.16 0.85
CA LEU A 201 30.80 19.26 2.00
C LEU A 201 31.96 18.25 1.89
N PRO A 202 32.57 17.80 2.98
CA PRO A 202 33.49 16.66 2.93
C PRO A 202 32.72 15.38 2.61
N ALA A 203 33.30 14.51 1.77
CA ALA A 203 32.71 13.20 1.46
C ALA A 203 32.58 12.34 2.72
N LEU A 204 31.42 11.68 2.88
CA LEU A 204 31.19 10.75 3.98
C LEU A 204 32.04 9.49 3.84
N THR A 205 32.41 8.93 4.99
CA THR A 205 33.07 7.63 5.06
C THR A 205 32.06 6.49 4.95
N LEU A 206 32.48 5.28 4.59
CA LEU A 206 31.60 4.11 4.59
C LEU A 206 30.96 3.82 5.95
N LYS A 207 31.66 4.10 7.05
CA LYS A 207 31.10 3.96 8.40
C LYS A 207 29.93 4.90 8.65
N GLU A 208 29.98 6.10 8.10
CA GLU A 208 28.89 7.09 8.21
C GLU A 208 27.74 6.77 7.25
N LEU A 209 28.02 6.18 6.09
CA LEU A 209 27.03 5.79 5.09
C LEU A 209 26.31 4.50 5.46
N LEU A 210 26.94 3.61 6.21
CA LEU A 210 26.43 2.29 6.61
C LEU A 210 26.50 2.12 8.13
N PRO A 211 25.86 2.99 8.93
CA PRO A 211 25.99 2.98 10.38
C PRO A 211 25.40 1.72 11.02
N ASN A 212 24.36 1.13 10.41
CA ASN A 212 23.75 -0.13 10.83
C ASN A 212 22.97 -0.76 9.66
N ARG A 213 22.50 -2.01 9.86
CA ARG A 213 21.81 -2.77 8.79
C ARG A 213 20.46 -2.18 8.38
N ALA A 214 19.80 -1.39 9.23
CA ALA A 214 18.47 -0.83 8.98
C ALA A 214 18.45 0.12 7.77
N ILE A 215 19.59 0.77 7.48
CA ILE A 215 19.71 1.71 6.35
C ILE A 215 19.66 1.03 4.97
N GLY A 216 19.83 -0.29 4.92
CA GLY A 216 19.85 -1.02 3.66
C GLY A 216 18.55 -0.90 2.87
N PHE A 217 17.39 -0.94 3.58
CA PHE A 217 16.10 -0.83 2.92
C PHE A 217 15.84 0.56 2.29
N PRO A 218 16.09 1.69 2.95
CA PRO A 218 16.01 3.01 2.34
C PRO A 218 16.82 3.15 1.04
N TYR A 219 18.06 2.66 1.01
CA TYR A 219 18.88 2.67 -0.22
C TYR A 219 18.25 1.88 -1.37
N PHE A 220 17.53 0.81 -1.04
CA PHE A 220 16.92 -0.07 -2.02
C PHE A 220 15.49 0.34 -2.40
N PHE A 221 14.79 1.09 -1.54
CA PHE A 221 13.36 1.37 -1.65
C PHE A 221 12.93 1.88 -3.02
N GLN A 222 13.65 2.85 -3.56
CA GLN A 222 13.36 3.45 -4.87
C GLN A 222 13.61 2.50 -6.05
N SER A 223 14.32 1.40 -5.83
CA SER A 223 14.60 0.38 -6.84
C SER A 223 13.50 -0.67 -6.95
N ILE A 224 12.60 -0.75 -5.97
CA ILE A 224 11.45 -1.68 -6.00
C ILE A 224 10.49 -1.23 -7.09
N ASN A 225 10.08 -2.14 -7.99
CA ASN A 225 9.25 -1.82 -9.15
C ASN A 225 8.00 -1.00 -8.81
N ASP A 226 7.28 -1.39 -7.75
CA ASP A 226 6.05 -0.72 -7.31
C ASP A 226 6.30 0.55 -6.47
N MET A 227 7.56 0.95 -6.29
CA MET A 227 7.95 2.15 -5.54
C MET A 227 8.60 3.21 -6.43
N GLN A 228 8.80 2.90 -7.71
CA GLN A 228 9.41 3.81 -8.65
C GLN A 228 8.46 4.96 -9.06
N PRO A 229 8.96 6.12 -9.40
CA PRO A 229 8.17 7.18 -10.04
C PRO A 229 7.57 6.70 -11.39
N THR A 230 6.37 7.15 -11.82
CA THR A 230 5.55 8.13 -11.13
C THR A 230 4.61 7.45 -10.15
N MET A 231 4.53 7.98 -8.95
CA MET A 231 3.49 7.62 -7.99
C MET A 231 2.37 8.66 -8.02
N LEU A 232 1.14 8.22 -7.82
CA LEU A 232 -0.06 9.02 -7.89
C LEU A 232 -0.88 8.90 -6.61
N GLN A 233 -1.71 9.89 -6.34
CA GLN A 233 -2.77 9.86 -5.34
C GLN A 233 -4.01 10.58 -5.86
N PRO A 234 -5.23 10.20 -5.42
CA PRO A 234 -6.42 10.97 -5.71
C PRO A 234 -6.44 12.29 -4.92
N VAL A 235 -6.82 13.37 -5.58
CA VAL A 235 -7.08 14.65 -4.92
C VAL A 235 -8.18 14.48 -3.87
N GLY A 236 -7.92 14.93 -2.65
CA GLY A 236 -8.84 14.86 -1.51
C GLY A 236 -8.86 13.52 -0.78
N GLY A 237 -7.91 12.61 -1.06
CA GLY A 237 -7.66 11.38 -0.29
C GLY A 237 -7.84 10.10 -1.07
N MET A 238 -7.17 9.07 -0.60
CA MET A 238 -7.08 7.75 -1.27
C MET A 238 -8.43 7.04 -1.43
N ASP A 239 -9.41 7.34 -0.60
CA ASP A 239 -10.76 6.75 -0.65
C ASP A 239 -11.61 7.25 -1.84
N ALA A 240 -11.14 8.26 -2.58
CA ALA A 240 -11.92 8.88 -3.65
C ALA A 240 -12.30 7.87 -4.76
N ILE A 241 -11.43 6.93 -5.12
CA ILE A 241 -11.74 5.90 -6.12
C ILE A 241 -12.80 4.94 -5.58
N ALA A 242 -12.65 4.47 -4.34
CA ALA A 242 -13.65 3.60 -3.71
C ALA A 242 -15.02 4.28 -3.62
N ARG A 243 -15.06 5.56 -3.24
CA ARG A 243 -16.31 6.36 -3.19
C ARG A 243 -16.92 6.54 -4.58
N ALA A 244 -16.09 6.75 -5.61
CA ALA A 244 -16.56 6.91 -6.97
C ALA A 244 -17.18 5.60 -7.52
N ILE A 245 -16.58 4.45 -7.26
CA ILE A 245 -17.17 3.15 -7.60
C ILE A 245 -18.46 2.92 -6.81
N HIS A 246 -18.44 3.19 -5.49
CA HIS A 246 -19.62 3.06 -4.63
C HIS A 246 -20.81 3.90 -5.13
N ALA A 247 -20.57 5.11 -5.61
CA ALA A 247 -21.61 5.98 -6.14
C ALA A 247 -22.41 5.33 -7.29
N GLN A 248 -21.81 4.41 -8.06
CA GLN A 248 -22.45 3.66 -9.16
C GLN A 248 -23.35 2.54 -8.64
N VAL A 249 -23.04 1.97 -7.47
CA VAL A 249 -23.71 0.78 -6.91
C VAL A 249 -24.32 1.04 -5.53
N LYS A 250 -24.48 2.29 -5.13
CA LYS A 250 -24.94 2.69 -3.79
C LYS A 250 -26.23 1.98 -3.32
N PRO A 251 -27.27 1.80 -4.16
CA PRO A 251 -28.48 1.11 -3.75
C PRO A 251 -28.27 -0.39 -3.45
N ARG A 252 -27.15 -0.97 -3.87
CA ARG A 252 -26.80 -2.38 -3.68
C ARG A 252 -26.05 -2.64 -2.37
N VAL A 253 -25.55 -1.59 -1.70
CA VAL A 253 -24.67 -1.71 -0.52
C VAL A 253 -25.45 -1.50 0.77
N THR A 254 -25.39 -2.50 1.66
CA THR A 254 -25.95 -2.45 3.02
C THR A 254 -24.80 -2.35 4.02
N LEU A 255 -24.65 -1.19 4.64
CA LEU A 255 -23.67 -0.91 5.69
C LEU A 255 -24.13 -1.48 7.03
N ASN A 256 -23.23 -1.52 8.03
CA ASN A 256 -23.50 -2.03 9.39
C ASN A 256 -24.08 -3.46 9.37
N SER A 257 -23.60 -4.29 8.46
CA SER A 257 -24.05 -5.65 8.22
C SER A 257 -22.90 -6.66 8.26
N PRO A 258 -22.24 -6.82 9.45
CA PRO A 258 -21.19 -7.81 9.60
C PRO A 258 -21.72 -9.22 9.30
N VAL A 259 -20.96 -9.96 8.50
CA VAL A 259 -21.27 -11.37 8.20
C VAL A 259 -20.98 -12.22 9.44
N THR A 260 -21.97 -13.01 9.85
CA THR A 260 -21.89 -13.89 11.03
C THR A 260 -21.86 -15.37 10.67
N ALA A 261 -22.37 -15.78 9.49
CA ALA A 261 -22.19 -17.13 8.97
C ALA A 261 -22.35 -17.17 7.43
N ILE A 262 -21.70 -18.16 6.81
CA ILE A 262 -21.76 -18.44 5.36
C ILE A 262 -22.19 -19.89 5.19
N ARG A 263 -23.38 -20.12 4.59
CA ARG A 263 -23.97 -21.44 4.43
C ARG A 263 -24.22 -21.78 2.98
N ARG A 264 -24.08 -23.05 2.63
CA ARG A 264 -24.54 -23.59 1.34
C ARG A 264 -25.93 -24.21 1.50
N ILE A 265 -26.82 -23.88 0.56
CA ILE A 265 -28.16 -24.44 0.50
C ILE A 265 -28.32 -25.06 -0.89
N GLY A 266 -27.91 -26.33 -1.04
CA GLY A 266 -27.83 -26.96 -2.36
C GLY A 266 -26.86 -26.19 -3.27
N GLU A 267 -27.35 -25.68 -4.40
CA GLU A 267 -26.59 -24.88 -5.37
C GLU A 267 -26.66 -23.36 -5.11
N ARG A 268 -27.23 -22.94 -3.98
CA ARG A 268 -27.37 -21.54 -3.57
C ARG A 268 -26.61 -21.28 -2.28
N VAL A 269 -26.56 -20.03 -1.87
CA VAL A 269 -25.91 -19.57 -0.63
C VAL A 269 -26.92 -18.87 0.28
N ARG A 270 -26.71 -18.98 1.60
CA ARG A 270 -27.39 -18.20 2.63
C ARG A 270 -26.33 -17.54 3.50
N ILE A 271 -26.42 -16.24 3.63
CA ILE A 271 -25.53 -15.42 4.46
C ILE A 271 -26.31 -14.89 5.64
N GLU A 272 -25.81 -15.19 6.85
CA GLU A 272 -26.29 -14.59 8.08
C GLU A 272 -25.49 -13.32 8.36
N HIS A 273 -26.15 -12.21 8.71
CA HIS A 273 -25.46 -10.93 8.84
C HIS A 273 -26.21 -9.91 9.69
N GLY A 274 -25.48 -8.91 10.15
CA GLY A 274 -25.99 -7.71 10.81
C GLY A 274 -26.65 -7.94 12.16
N PRO A 275 -27.15 -6.88 12.79
CA PRO A 275 -27.91 -6.98 14.02
C PRO A 275 -29.19 -7.80 13.81
N GLY A 276 -29.48 -8.73 14.73
CA GLY A 276 -30.67 -9.57 14.68
C GLY A 276 -30.59 -10.77 13.73
N ASN A 277 -29.39 -11.15 13.31
CA ASN A 277 -29.14 -12.34 12.46
C ASN A 277 -30.05 -12.38 11.21
N ARG A 278 -30.10 -11.28 10.48
CA ARG A 278 -30.78 -11.24 9.17
C ARG A 278 -30.14 -12.23 8.21
N THR A 279 -30.90 -12.69 7.26
CA THR A 279 -30.43 -13.63 6.24
C THR A 279 -30.61 -13.06 4.85
N THR A 280 -29.61 -13.27 3.98
CA THR A 280 -29.68 -13.00 2.55
C THR A 280 -29.38 -14.29 1.79
N GLU A 281 -30.25 -14.67 0.86
CA GLU A 281 -30.04 -15.81 -0.03
C GLU A 281 -29.75 -15.32 -1.45
N ALA A 282 -28.81 -15.99 -2.12
CA ALA A 282 -28.46 -15.69 -3.50
C ALA A 282 -28.04 -16.97 -4.25
N ASP A 283 -27.99 -16.89 -5.59
CA ASP A 283 -27.47 -17.98 -6.40
C ASP A 283 -25.95 -18.14 -6.20
N PHE A 284 -25.25 -17.04 -6.00
CA PHE A 284 -23.80 -17.02 -5.82
C PHE A 284 -23.37 -16.07 -4.69
N ALA A 285 -22.17 -16.32 -4.13
CA ALA A 285 -21.49 -15.38 -3.27
C ALA A 285 -20.08 -15.06 -3.76
N ILE A 286 -19.65 -13.80 -3.60
CA ILE A 286 -18.24 -13.40 -3.71
C ILE A 286 -17.77 -12.93 -2.33
N VAL A 287 -16.83 -13.67 -1.74
CA VAL A 287 -16.26 -13.39 -0.44
C VAL A 287 -15.00 -12.54 -0.62
N THR A 288 -15.04 -11.29 -0.14
CA THR A 288 -13.90 -10.35 -0.20
C THR A 288 -13.37 -10.00 1.19
N LEU A 289 -13.75 -10.79 2.19
CA LEU A 289 -13.34 -10.63 3.57
C LEU A 289 -11.85 -10.99 3.75
N PRO A 290 -11.12 -10.32 4.64
CA PRO A 290 -9.77 -10.74 5.01
C PRO A 290 -9.73 -12.19 5.49
N ALA A 291 -8.72 -12.96 5.06
CA ALA A 291 -8.64 -14.39 5.35
C ALA A 291 -8.55 -14.70 6.85
N ASN A 292 -7.84 -13.88 7.64
CA ASN A 292 -7.76 -13.99 9.10
C ASN A 292 -9.12 -13.82 9.81
N LEU A 293 -10.05 -13.09 9.21
CA LEU A 293 -11.42 -12.96 9.71
C LEU A 293 -12.28 -14.12 9.23
N LEU A 294 -12.15 -14.49 7.95
CA LEU A 294 -12.91 -15.57 7.34
C LEU A 294 -12.67 -16.93 8.03
N GLU A 295 -11.46 -17.15 8.53
CA GLU A 295 -11.11 -18.33 9.34
C GLU A 295 -12.07 -18.53 10.54
N ARG A 296 -12.51 -17.42 11.17
CA ARG A 296 -13.32 -17.42 12.40
C ARG A 296 -14.82 -17.36 12.16
N ILE A 297 -15.24 -17.04 10.93
CA ILE A 297 -16.67 -16.99 10.58
C ILE A 297 -17.18 -18.40 10.36
N PRO A 298 -18.25 -18.84 11.05
CA PRO A 298 -18.92 -20.11 10.81
C PRO A 298 -19.27 -20.31 9.33
N ASN A 299 -18.79 -21.40 8.73
CA ASN A 299 -18.95 -21.64 7.30
C ASN A 299 -19.01 -23.14 6.99
N ASP A 300 -19.55 -23.47 5.80
CA ASP A 300 -19.68 -24.83 5.27
C ASP A 300 -18.58 -25.15 4.23
N PHE A 301 -17.43 -24.50 4.32
CA PHE A 301 -16.30 -24.76 3.42
C PHE A 301 -15.74 -26.16 3.61
N SER A 302 -15.13 -26.68 2.56
CA SER A 302 -14.42 -27.97 2.59
C SER A 302 -13.26 -27.98 3.61
N ALA A 303 -12.87 -29.15 4.06
CA ALA A 303 -11.73 -29.31 4.96
C ALA A 303 -10.41 -28.74 4.38
N PRO A 304 -10.07 -28.92 3.07
CA PRO A 304 -8.91 -28.28 2.45
C PRO A 304 -8.99 -26.74 2.51
N LYS A 305 -10.14 -26.14 2.21
CA LYS A 305 -10.33 -24.68 2.25
C LYS A 305 -10.16 -24.15 3.69
N LYS A 306 -10.77 -24.81 4.68
CA LYS A 306 -10.60 -24.46 6.10
C LYS A 306 -9.14 -24.55 6.55
N ALA A 307 -8.41 -25.58 6.09
CA ALA A 307 -7.00 -25.74 6.38
C ALA A 307 -6.17 -24.60 5.73
N ALA A 308 -6.52 -24.21 4.51
CA ALA A 308 -5.83 -23.16 3.78
C ALA A 308 -6.05 -21.75 4.39
N LEU A 309 -7.16 -21.51 5.06
CA LEU A 309 -7.42 -20.25 5.77
C LEU A 309 -6.58 -20.09 7.05
N LYS A 310 -6.09 -21.22 7.64
CA LYS A 310 -5.38 -21.19 8.91
C LYS A 310 -3.99 -20.57 8.78
N GLY A 311 -3.65 -19.75 9.78
CA GLY A 311 -2.29 -19.27 9.98
C GLY A 311 -1.82 -18.22 8.96
N ILE A 312 -2.73 -17.57 8.23
CA ILE A 312 -2.37 -16.46 7.34
C ILE A 312 -2.07 -15.22 8.20
N ASN A 313 -0.83 -14.82 8.21
CA ASN A 313 -0.39 -13.65 8.96
C ASN A 313 -0.78 -12.36 8.24
N TYR A 314 -1.26 -11.40 9.02
CA TYR A 314 -1.54 -10.05 8.56
C TYR A 314 -0.61 -9.04 9.24
N LEU A 315 -0.07 -8.11 8.46
CA LEU A 315 0.86 -7.09 8.94
C LEU A 315 0.14 -6.10 9.87
N PRO A 316 0.56 -5.96 11.15
CA PRO A 316 -0.06 -5.03 12.10
C PRO A 316 0.52 -3.61 11.97
N SER A 317 0.55 -3.05 10.77
CA SER A 317 1.11 -1.73 10.51
C SER A 317 0.40 -0.64 11.31
N VAL A 318 1.14 0.39 11.72
CA VAL A 318 0.63 1.53 12.46
C VAL A 318 1.03 2.83 11.76
N LYS A 319 0.11 3.79 11.69
CA LYS A 319 0.40 5.16 11.30
C LYS A 319 0.02 6.14 12.40
N VAL A 320 0.79 7.22 12.50
CA VAL A 320 0.52 8.38 13.36
C VAL A 320 0.58 9.63 12.51
N ALA A 321 -0.43 10.49 12.63
CA ALA A 321 -0.49 11.72 11.86
C ALA A 321 -0.81 12.92 12.77
N PHE A 322 -0.31 14.09 12.39
CA PHE A 322 -0.55 15.36 13.06
C PHE A 322 -0.85 16.46 12.05
N GLU A 323 -1.75 17.36 12.40
CA GLU A 323 -1.86 18.64 11.72
C GLU A 323 -0.75 19.58 12.21
N ALA A 324 -0.11 20.29 11.28
CA ALA A 324 0.91 21.29 11.60
C ALA A 324 0.99 22.39 10.52
N PRO A 325 1.55 23.58 10.85
CA PRO A 325 2.09 24.49 9.83
C PRO A 325 3.11 23.76 8.97
N ARG A 326 3.23 24.10 7.70
CA ARG A 326 4.12 23.40 6.75
C ARG A 326 5.59 23.82 6.91
N PHE A 327 6.16 23.67 8.12
CA PHE A 327 7.55 24.00 8.43
C PHE A 327 8.55 23.18 7.57
N TRP A 328 8.17 22.01 7.12
CA TRP A 328 8.99 21.19 6.21
C TRP A 328 9.17 21.85 4.84
N GLU A 329 8.20 22.65 4.38
CA GLU A 329 8.31 23.43 3.13
C GLU A 329 9.06 24.74 3.37
N THR A 330 8.71 25.49 4.42
CA THR A 330 9.26 26.83 4.66
C THR A 330 10.70 26.83 5.16
N ASP A 331 11.11 25.80 5.89
CA ASP A 331 12.38 25.76 6.58
C ASP A 331 13.36 24.74 5.96
N ASN A 332 12.85 23.77 5.19
CA ASN A 332 13.65 22.67 4.68
C ASN A 332 13.43 22.38 3.17
N ASP A 333 12.62 23.17 2.48
CA ASP A 333 12.30 23.01 1.05
C ASP A 333 11.77 21.63 0.66
N LEU A 334 11.02 20.98 1.57
CA LEU A 334 10.47 19.64 1.36
C LEU A 334 9.03 19.71 0.86
N PHE A 335 8.81 19.42 -0.40
CA PHE A 335 7.51 19.33 -1.05
C PHE A 335 7.17 17.85 -1.28
N GLY A 336 6.54 17.22 -0.29
CA GLY A 336 6.34 15.77 -0.27
C GLY A 336 7.63 14.99 0.02
N GLY A 337 7.57 13.67 -0.12
CA GLY A 337 8.71 12.78 0.10
C GLY A 337 8.66 12.01 1.42
N LEU A 338 9.68 11.21 1.62
CA LEU A 338 9.80 10.30 2.75
C LEU A 338 11.11 10.55 3.51
N ALA A 339 11.04 10.73 4.83
CA ALA A 339 12.21 10.64 5.69
C ALA A 339 12.28 9.25 6.31
N TRP A 340 13.47 8.73 6.48
CA TRP A 340 13.74 7.40 7.04
C TRP A 340 14.51 7.48 8.35
N THR A 341 14.26 6.51 9.24
CA THR A 341 14.94 6.47 10.52
C THR A 341 15.09 5.02 11.02
N ASP A 342 16.15 4.76 11.79
CA ASP A 342 16.30 3.52 12.58
C ASP A 342 15.54 3.55 13.91
N ARG A 343 14.80 4.64 14.18
CA ARG A 343 13.91 4.73 15.35
C ARG A 343 12.66 3.88 15.15
N LEU A 344 11.90 3.69 16.20
CA LEU A 344 10.71 2.83 16.20
C LEU A 344 9.58 3.28 15.25
N ASN A 345 9.51 4.56 14.86
CA ASN A 345 8.54 5.10 13.93
C ASN A 345 8.88 4.86 12.44
N GLU A 346 10.07 4.36 12.12
CA GLU A 346 10.61 3.95 10.82
C GLU A 346 10.59 5.00 9.71
N ASN A 347 9.45 5.61 9.45
CA ASN A 347 9.26 6.47 8.28
C ASN A 347 8.36 7.66 8.62
N VAL A 348 8.68 8.81 8.03
CA VAL A 348 7.86 10.03 8.03
C VAL A 348 7.46 10.34 6.60
N ILE A 349 6.17 10.62 6.35
CA ILE A 349 5.67 11.00 5.03
C ILE A 349 5.27 12.47 5.08
N TYR A 350 5.94 13.28 4.28
CA TYR A 350 5.53 14.67 4.04
C TYR A 350 4.37 14.69 3.03
N PRO A 351 3.30 15.46 3.29
CA PRO A 351 2.13 15.47 2.40
C PRO A 351 2.50 15.98 1.01
N SER A 352 2.02 15.27 -0.02
CA SER A 352 2.16 15.62 -1.43
C SER A 352 0.97 16.40 -1.97
N ASP A 353 0.03 16.76 -1.10
CA ASP A 353 -1.15 17.58 -1.40
C ASP A 353 -1.01 18.98 -0.81
N GLY A 354 -1.72 19.95 -1.39
CA GLY A 354 -1.87 21.28 -0.83
C GLY A 354 -0.54 22.04 -0.65
N PHE A 355 0.43 21.89 -1.52
CA PHE A 355 1.70 22.61 -1.46
C PHE A 355 1.50 24.12 -1.29
N MET A 356 2.36 24.75 -0.49
CA MET A 356 2.35 26.17 -0.15
C MET A 356 1.09 26.63 0.64
N SER A 357 0.21 25.73 1.05
CA SER A 357 -0.88 26.09 1.96
C SER A 357 -0.38 26.28 3.40
N PRO A 358 -1.12 27.00 4.27
CA PRO A 358 -0.64 27.30 5.63
C PRO A 358 -0.38 26.08 6.50
N LYS A 359 -1.13 25.00 6.28
CA LYS A 359 -1.10 23.79 7.09
C LYS A 359 -1.16 22.53 6.22
N GLY A 360 -0.74 21.40 6.79
CA GLY A 360 -0.88 20.08 6.22
C GLY A 360 -0.98 19.01 7.30
N VAL A 361 -1.25 17.78 6.89
CA VAL A 361 -1.23 16.63 7.80
C VAL A 361 0.04 15.82 7.53
N LEU A 362 0.97 15.87 8.49
CA LEU A 362 2.23 15.14 8.47
C LEU A 362 2.00 13.73 9.03
N VAL A 363 2.39 12.69 8.29
CA VAL A 363 2.45 11.32 8.82
C VAL A 363 3.80 11.16 9.53
N ALA A 364 3.79 11.32 10.85
CA ALA A 364 5.01 11.32 11.68
C ALA A 364 5.51 9.91 12.05
N ALA A 365 4.70 8.88 11.78
CA ALA A 365 5.10 7.49 11.85
C ALA A 365 4.35 6.66 10.79
N TYR A 366 5.09 5.85 10.06
CA TYR A 366 4.55 4.77 9.25
C TYR A 366 5.39 3.53 9.48
N VAL A 367 4.88 2.64 10.32
CA VAL A 367 5.58 1.47 10.81
C VAL A 367 5.03 0.23 10.13
N ALA A 368 5.87 -0.43 9.34
CA ALA A 368 5.50 -1.61 8.57
C ALA A 368 6.62 -2.66 8.47
N GLY A 369 7.68 -2.52 9.29
CA GLY A 369 8.81 -3.45 9.33
C GLY A 369 9.90 -3.15 8.30
N TRP A 370 9.96 -1.91 7.80
CA TRP A 370 10.92 -1.49 6.77
C TRP A 370 12.37 -1.53 7.25
N THR A 371 12.61 -0.97 8.42
CA THR A 371 13.95 -0.87 8.99
C THR A 371 14.22 -1.95 10.04
N ASN A 372 13.17 -2.50 10.66
CA ASN A 372 13.24 -3.63 11.57
C ASN A 372 11.90 -4.38 11.58
N GLN A 373 11.93 -5.68 11.28
CA GLN A 373 10.75 -6.55 11.17
C GLN A 373 9.90 -6.62 12.45
N ASP A 374 10.49 -6.37 13.62
CA ASP A 374 9.77 -6.41 14.92
C ASP A 374 9.07 -5.08 15.26
N ASN A 375 9.38 -4.00 14.55
CA ASN A 375 8.84 -2.68 14.86
C ASN A 375 7.32 -2.60 14.78
N PRO A 376 6.62 -3.21 13.81
CA PRO A 376 5.16 -3.16 13.76
C PRO A 376 4.51 -3.69 15.03
N GLN A 377 4.97 -4.82 15.55
CA GLN A 377 4.47 -5.42 16.80
C GLN A 377 4.81 -4.55 18.00
N ARG A 378 6.07 -4.10 18.10
CA ARG A 378 6.54 -3.24 19.19
C ARG A 378 5.80 -1.90 19.22
N PHE A 379 5.62 -1.24 18.07
CA PHE A 379 4.90 0.02 17.99
C PHE A 379 3.39 -0.16 18.22
N ALA A 380 2.80 -1.25 17.74
CA ALA A 380 1.39 -1.57 17.98
C ALA A 380 1.08 -1.81 19.46
N ALA A 381 2.05 -2.33 20.24
CA ALA A 381 1.91 -2.54 21.69
C ALA A 381 1.89 -1.24 22.51
N LEU A 382 2.44 -0.14 21.99
CA LEU A 382 2.45 1.15 22.68
C LEU A 382 1.03 1.70 22.85
N SER A 383 0.78 2.41 23.93
CA SER A 383 -0.40 3.26 24.10
C SER A 383 -0.42 4.37 23.05
N ASP A 384 -1.59 4.97 22.79
CA ASP A 384 -1.69 6.07 21.83
C ASP A 384 -0.85 7.28 22.24
N ALA A 385 -0.79 7.58 23.53
CA ALA A 385 0.07 8.63 24.08
C ALA A 385 1.57 8.36 23.84
N GLU A 386 2.01 7.13 24.00
CA GLU A 386 3.39 6.73 23.71
C GLU A 386 3.71 6.78 22.21
N ARG A 387 2.78 6.36 21.34
CA ARG A 387 2.91 6.50 19.89
C ARG A 387 3.10 7.96 19.48
N PHE A 388 2.29 8.86 20.06
CA PHE A 388 2.44 10.30 19.82
C PHE A 388 3.78 10.82 20.32
N ARG A 389 4.23 10.44 21.52
CA ARG A 389 5.52 10.85 22.08
C ARG A 389 6.69 10.39 21.19
N VAL A 390 6.76 9.10 20.86
CA VAL A 390 7.82 8.54 19.99
C VAL A 390 7.84 9.21 18.62
N SER A 391 6.67 9.47 18.03
CA SER A 391 6.58 10.15 16.75
C SER A 391 7.06 11.60 16.82
N LYS A 392 6.71 12.33 17.89
CA LYS A 392 7.19 13.71 18.12
C LYS A 392 8.69 13.77 18.36
N GLU A 393 9.27 12.82 19.08
CA GLU A 393 10.73 12.72 19.30
C GLU A 393 11.47 12.50 17.98
N SER A 394 10.91 11.72 17.06
CA SER A 394 11.50 11.55 15.73
C SER A 394 11.40 12.82 14.88
N ILE A 395 10.29 13.54 14.95
CA ILE A 395 10.17 14.84 14.25
C ILE A 395 11.12 15.87 14.87
N GLU A 396 11.33 15.86 16.20
CA GLU A 396 12.31 16.73 16.85
C GLU A 396 13.74 16.44 16.37
N ALA A 397 14.08 15.18 16.15
CA ALA A 397 15.39 14.81 15.62
C ALA A 397 15.58 15.26 14.16
N LEU A 398 14.56 15.07 13.31
CA LEU A 398 14.59 15.46 11.90
C LEU A 398 14.51 16.98 11.72
N HIS A 399 13.74 17.66 12.56
CA HIS A 399 13.41 19.07 12.50
C HIS A 399 13.47 19.70 13.89
N PRO A 400 14.66 20.03 14.40
CA PRO A 400 14.85 20.57 15.73
C PRO A 400 13.95 21.79 16.01
N GLY A 401 13.27 21.78 17.16
CA GLY A 401 12.36 22.84 17.58
C GLY A 401 10.98 22.83 16.89
N LYS A 402 10.61 21.79 16.14
CA LYS A 402 9.33 21.73 15.41
C LYS A 402 8.30 20.77 16.00
N SER A 403 8.70 19.87 16.88
CA SER A 403 7.78 18.89 17.47
C SER A 403 6.60 19.51 18.23
N GLN A 404 6.79 20.70 18.82
CA GLN A 404 5.73 21.45 19.50
C GLN A 404 4.66 22.02 18.55
N LEU A 405 4.93 22.14 17.26
CA LEU A 405 3.97 22.60 16.26
C LEU A 405 2.96 21.51 15.86
N LEU A 406 3.23 20.26 16.24
CA LEU A 406 2.38 19.12 15.94
C LEU A 406 1.16 19.10 16.86
N SER A 407 -0.03 19.20 16.26
CA SER A 407 -1.32 19.26 16.94
C SER A 407 -2.31 18.23 16.38
N LYS A 408 -3.46 18.07 17.03
CA LYS A 408 -4.59 17.25 16.56
C LYS A 408 -4.17 15.83 16.14
N GLY A 409 -3.30 15.20 16.94
CA GLY A 409 -2.75 13.87 16.63
C GLY A 409 -3.80 12.78 16.58
N VAL A 410 -3.67 11.88 15.58
CA VAL A 410 -4.44 10.63 15.49
C VAL A 410 -3.51 9.47 15.18
N THR A 411 -3.90 8.26 15.61
CA THR A 411 -3.15 7.03 15.31
C THR A 411 -4.08 5.91 14.89
N VAL A 412 -3.66 5.15 13.87
CA VAL A 412 -4.38 3.97 13.39
C VAL A 412 -3.43 2.79 13.37
N GLY A 413 -3.68 1.82 14.28
CA GLY A 413 -3.01 0.53 14.30
C GLY A 413 -3.89 -0.52 13.65
N TRP A 414 -3.54 -0.94 12.44
CA TRP A 414 -4.40 -1.81 11.61
C TRP A 414 -4.69 -3.18 12.22
N GLY A 415 -3.80 -3.70 13.07
CA GLY A 415 -4.05 -4.92 13.84
C GLY A 415 -5.22 -4.79 14.83
N LEU A 416 -5.63 -3.56 15.17
CA LEU A 416 -6.72 -3.26 16.12
C LEU A 416 -7.97 -2.70 15.43
N VAL A 417 -7.92 -2.45 14.11
CA VAL A 417 -9.11 -1.96 13.38
C VAL A 417 -10.09 -3.09 13.18
N PRO A 418 -11.32 -3.01 13.74
CA PRO A 418 -12.33 -4.04 13.59
C PRO A 418 -12.57 -4.39 12.11
N TYR A 419 -12.86 -5.65 11.83
CA TYR A 419 -13.09 -6.17 10.48
C TYR A 419 -11.92 -6.00 9.48
N SER A 420 -10.69 -5.74 9.97
CA SER A 420 -9.45 -5.81 9.18
C SER A 420 -8.39 -6.62 9.90
N GLU A 421 -8.08 -6.24 11.15
CA GLU A 421 -7.09 -6.87 12.03
C GLU A 421 -5.74 -7.12 11.34
N GLY A 422 -5.32 -6.11 10.57
CA GLY A 422 -4.08 -6.06 9.80
C GLY A 422 -4.24 -5.30 8.48
N VAL A 423 -3.14 -4.83 7.94
CA VAL A 423 -3.12 -4.01 6.73
C VAL A 423 -3.13 -4.84 5.44
N GLY A 424 -2.68 -6.08 5.51
CA GLY A 424 -2.67 -7.01 4.39
C GLY A 424 -2.01 -8.34 4.72
N ALA A 425 -2.28 -9.34 3.90
CA ALA A 425 -1.76 -10.69 4.08
C ALA A 425 -0.26 -10.76 3.72
N LEU A 426 0.51 -11.43 4.56
CA LEU A 426 1.91 -11.76 4.33
C LEU A 426 1.99 -13.22 3.86
N TRP A 427 2.54 -13.42 2.67
CA TRP A 427 2.79 -14.75 2.11
C TRP A 427 4.25 -15.14 2.22
N ASN A 428 4.52 -16.38 2.60
CA ASN A 428 5.84 -16.95 2.45
C ASN A 428 6.03 -17.33 0.98
N GLU A 429 6.84 -16.57 0.28
CA GLU A 429 7.13 -16.80 -1.14
C GLU A 429 8.39 -17.64 -1.28
N GLY A 430 8.30 -18.70 -2.09
CA GLY A 430 9.42 -19.52 -2.49
C GLY A 430 10.22 -18.90 -3.66
N PRO A 431 11.17 -19.64 -4.25
CA PRO A 431 11.94 -19.19 -5.39
C PRO A 431 11.04 -18.67 -6.54
N GLY A 432 11.38 -17.51 -7.10
CA GLY A 432 10.60 -16.87 -8.16
C GLY A 432 9.26 -16.30 -7.71
N GLY A 433 9.05 -16.07 -6.41
CA GLY A 433 7.81 -15.52 -5.85
C GLY A 433 6.66 -16.53 -5.79
N ALA A 434 6.92 -17.83 -5.94
CA ALA A 434 5.88 -18.85 -5.92
C ALA A 434 5.20 -18.94 -4.55
N ARG A 435 3.88 -18.91 -4.55
CA ARG A 435 3.04 -19.11 -3.35
C ARG A 435 2.51 -20.53 -3.35
N GLY A 436 2.78 -21.30 -2.30
CA GLY A 436 2.55 -22.75 -2.23
C GLY A 436 1.09 -23.19 -2.34
N GLN A 437 0.83 -24.47 -2.00
CA GLN A 437 -0.50 -25.12 -2.11
C GLN A 437 -1.59 -24.41 -1.32
N GLN A 438 -1.26 -23.80 -0.17
CA GLN A 438 -2.20 -23.04 0.64
C GLN A 438 -2.84 -21.91 -0.18
N TYR A 439 -2.04 -21.12 -0.90
CA TYR A 439 -2.52 -20.05 -1.76
C TYR A 439 -3.38 -20.59 -2.93
N ALA A 440 -2.90 -21.64 -3.60
CA ALA A 440 -3.63 -22.27 -4.68
C ALA A 440 -5.01 -22.81 -4.25
N GLU A 441 -5.11 -23.35 -3.03
CA GLU A 441 -6.38 -23.82 -2.48
C GLU A 441 -7.36 -22.67 -2.20
N LEU A 442 -6.85 -21.53 -1.73
CA LEU A 442 -7.70 -20.35 -1.49
C LEU A 442 -8.32 -19.76 -2.75
N LEU A 443 -7.65 -19.89 -3.90
CA LEU A 443 -8.18 -19.42 -5.19
C LEU A 443 -9.38 -20.23 -5.71
N LYS A 444 -9.53 -21.50 -5.28
CA LYS A 444 -10.60 -22.38 -5.78
C LYS A 444 -11.97 -21.94 -5.28
N PRO A 445 -13.01 -21.95 -6.14
CA PRO A 445 -14.39 -21.79 -5.69
C PRO A 445 -14.83 -22.92 -4.74
N GLU A 446 -15.75 -22.62 -3.84
CA GLU A 446 -16.45 -23.58 -2.98
C GLU A 446 -17.92 -23.72 -3.41
N GLY A 447 -18.17 -24.52 -4.46
CA GLY A 447 -19.49 -24.58 -5.06
C GLY A 447 -19.91 -23.21 -5.62
N PRO A 448 -21.03 -22.61 -5.14
CA PRO A 448 -21.49 -21.29 -5.61
C PRO A 448 -20.75 -20.11 -4.96
N ILE A 449 -19.68 -20.35 -4.20
CA ILE A 449 -18.96 -19.34 -3.44
C ILE A 449 -17.59 -19.10 -4.08
N TYR A 450 -17.30 -17.85 -4.42
CA TYR A 450 -16.07 -17.37 -5.04
C TYR A 450 -15.31 -16.46 -4.07
N PHE A 451 -14.02 -16.31 -4.26
CA PHE A 451 -13.15 -15.56 -3.34
C PHE A 451 -12.36 -14.51 -4.09
N ALA A 452 -12.25 -13.31 -3.51
CA ALA A 452 -11.44 -12.21 -4.02
C ALA A 452 -10.86 -11.39 -2.86
N GLY A 453 -9.91 -10.54 -3.13
CA GLY A 453 -9.23 -9.67 -2.17
C GLY A 453 -7.75 -9.55 -2.51
N GLU A 454 -7.05 -8.57 -1.94
CA GLU A 454 -5.61 -8.39 -2.20
C GLU A 454 -4.77 -9.61 -1.82
N HIS A 455 -5.21 -10.36 -0.82
CA HIS A 455 -4.57 -11.61 -0.38
C HIS A 455 -4.64 -12.73 -1.43
N LEU A 456 -5.51 -12.62 -2.43
CA LEU A 456 -5.66 -13.56 -3.54
C LEU A 456 -5.11 -12.97 -4.86
N SER A 457 -4.03 -12.20 -4.76
CA SER A 457 -3.33 -11.62 -5.89
C SER A 457 -1.84 -11.59 -5.62
N TYR A 458 -1.00 -11.78 -6.66
CA TYR A 458 0.44 -11.56 -6.58
C TYR A 458 0.81 -10.07 -6.44
N VAL A 459 -0.14 -9.16 -6.68
CA VAL A 459 -0.05 -7.72 -6.35
C VAL A 459 -0.68 -7.49 -4.97
N GLY A 460 -0.18 -8.21 -3.96
CA GLY A 460 -0.66 -8.13 -2.58
C GLY A 460 -0.37 -6.76 -1.96
N LEU A 461 -1.13 -6.40 -0.90
CA LEU A 461 -1.03 -5.11 -0.18
C LEU A 461 -1.48 -3.88 -1.00
N TRP A 462 -1.89 -4.04 -2.26
CA TRP A 462 -2.29 -2.96 -3.15
C TRP A 462 -3.76 -3.03 -3.55
N GLN A 463 -4.36 -1.87 -3.83
CA GLN A 463 -5.71 -1.77 -4.39
C GLN A 463 -5.83 -2.49 -5.75
N GLU A 464 -4.77 -2.44 -6.55
CA GLU A 464 -4.67 -3.12 -7.85
C GLU A 464 -4.89 -4.63 -7.71
N GLY A 465 -4.21 -5.27 -6.76
CA GLY A 465 -4.39 -6.70 -6.51
C GLY A 465 -5.79 -7.07 -6.07
N ALA A 466 -6.44 -6.21 -5.28
CA ALA A 466 -7.83 -6.40 -4.90
C ALA A 466 -8.78 -6.33 -6.11
N ALA A 467 -8.57 -5.38 -7.02
CA ALA A 467 -9.38 -5.25 -8.24
C ALA A 467 -9.14 -6.41 -9.23
N LEU A 468 -7.87 -6.78 -9.43
CA LEU A 468 -7.51 -7.92 -10.30
C LEU A 468 -8.12 -9.23 -9.80
N SER A 469 -8.06 -9.50 -8.50
CA SER A 469 -8.65 -10.71 -7.93
C SER A 469 -10.17 -10.74 -8.06
N ALA A 470 -10.82 -9.58 -7.98
CA ALA A 470 -12.26 -9.47 -8.23
C ALA A 470 -12.60 -9.82 -9.68
N HIS A 471 -11.85 -9.32 -10.66
CA HIS A 471 -12.03 -9.67 -12.07
C HIS A 471 -11.92 -11.18 -12.29
N GLU A 472 -10.94 -11.85 -11.67
CA GLU A 472 -10.78 -13.30 -11.81
C GLU A 472 -11.96 -14.08 -11.16
N ALA A 473 -12.40 -13.69 -9.96
CA ALA A 473 -13.56 -14.31 -9.32
C ALA A 473 -14.83 -14.15 -10.17
N ILE A 474 -15.03 -12.98 -10.77
CA ILE A 474 -16.16 -12.71 -11.68
C ILE A 474 -16.07 -13.60 -12.94
N LYS A 475 -14.91 -13.74 -13.57
CA LYS A 475 -14.71 -14.61 -14.73
C LYS A 475 -15.08 -16.06 -14.41
N LEU A 476 -14.64 -16.58 -13.27
CA LEU A 476 -14.97 -17.94 -12.83
C LEU A 476 -16.47 -18.10 -12.59
N LEU A 477 -17.13 -17.11 -12.00
CA LEU A 477 -18.58 -17.09 -11.80
C LEU A 477 -19.30 -17.08 -13.14
N GLN A 478 -18.90 -16.20 -14.07
CA GLN A 478 -19.50 -16.07 -15.39
C GLN A 478 -19.38 -17.36 -16.21
N ALA A 479 -18.22 -18.02 -16.17
CA ALA A 479 -18.03 -19.31 -16.85
C ALA A 479 -19.05 -20.36 -16.34
N ARG A 480 -19.24 -20.45 -15.01
CA ARG A 480 -20.24 -21.37 -14.43
C ARG A 480 -21.67 -21.03 -14.88
N VAL A 481 -22.02 -19.75 -14.99
CA VAL A 481 -23.36 -19.34 -15.46
C VAL A 481 -23.56 -19.75 -16.93
N ALA A 482 -22.55 -19.58 -17.76
CA ALA A 482 -22.58 -20.00 -19.16
C ALA A 482 -22.78 -21.52 -19.30
N ASP A 483 -21.99 -22.33 -18.58
CA ASP A 483 -22.11 -23.80 -18.59
C ASP A 483 -23.50 -24.28 -18.13
N GLN A 484 -24.10 -23.64 -17.13
CA GLN A 484 -25.46 -23.96 -16.67
C GLN A 484 -26.50 -23.62 -17.73
N GLY A 485 -26.30 -22.54 -18.50
CA GLY A 485 -27.16 -22.13 -19.62
C GLY A 485 -27.16 -23.15 -20.76
N GLU A 486 -25.99 -23.61 -21.18
CA GLU A 486 -25.82 -24.62 -22.24
C GLU A 486 -26.46 -25.96 -21.83
N THR A 487 -26.19 -26.45 -20.64
CA THR A 487 -26.77 -27.71 -20.14
C THR A 487 -28.31 -27.66 -20.07
N ARG A 488 -28.88 -26.49 -19.78
CA ARG A 488 -30.33 -26.30 -19.73
C ARG A 488 -30.94 -26.29 -21.17
N ASN A 489 -30.28 -25.65 -22.12
CA ASN A 489 -30.71 -25.61 -23.54
C ASN A 489 -30.66 -27.01 -24.15
N ASP A 490 -29.61 -27.80 -23.91
CA ASP A 490 -29.50 -29.17 -24.38
C ASP A 490 -30.61 -30.09 -23.84
N ARG A 491 -31.01 -29.87 -22.56
CA ARG A 491 -32.15 -30.61 -21.98
C ARG A 491 -33.48 -30.23 -22.64
N ILE A 492 -33.71 -28.95 -22.92
CA ILE A 492 -34.93 -28.47 -23.56
C ILE A 492 -35.02 -29.03 -24.98
N VAL A 493 -33.93 -29.04 -25.73
CA VAL A 493 -33.87 -29.61 -27.10
C VAL A 493 -34.14 -31.11 -27.07
N ARG A 494 -33.64 -31.87 -26.10
CA ARG A 494 -33.87 -33.31 -25.97
C ARG A 494 -35.26 -33.69 -25.46
N THR A 495 -36.00 -32.78 -24.82
CA THR A 495 -37.37 -33.02 -24.34
C THR A 495 -38.44 -32.53 -25.35
N ALA A 496 -38.03 -31.76 -26.35
CA ALA A 496 -38.91 -31.25 -27.42
C ALA A 496 -38.81 -32.03 -28.75
N GLY A 497 -37.93 -33.03 -28.86
CA GLY A 497 -37.82 -33.99 -29.94
C GLY A 497 -38.27 -35.37 -29.48
#